data_a545f591b6e9d5d9965a892a512b3e68
#
_entry.id   a545f591b6e9d5d9965a892a512b3e68
#
_cell.length_a   1.000
_cell.length_b   1.000
_cell.length_c   1.000
_cell.angle_alpha   90.00
_cell.angle_beta   90.00
_cell.angle_gamma   90.00
#
_symmetry.space_group_name_H-M   'P 1'
#
loop_
_entity.id
_entity.type
_entity.pdbx_description
1 polymer ?
#
loop_
_entity_poly.entity_id
_entity_poly.type
_entity_poly.pdbx_seq_one_letter_code
_entity_poly.pdbx_strand_id
1 'polypeptide(L)'
;MTGWFVAILLVSTLSAPAFAEAPKLAVFDLELIDTSVEGDAPSPMAVQERLMRAGGELRRELAQSGKYEIVDIAPVHVAAHDSNLQACGGCDVKFAQQLGADLALTGIVRKISNLILNISLFVRDVPSGRLVAAMNADLRGDTDESWSRAINYLVRNRLLAPNYGVPQPK
;
A
#
# COMPACT_ATOMS: atom_id res chain seq x y z
N MET A 1 -47.07 -54.42 24.87
CA MET A 1 -46.01 -53.57 25.36
C MET A 1 -45.04 -53.37 24.21
N THR A 2 -45.22 -52.30 23.41
CA THR A 2 -44.47 -51.99 22.17
C THR A 2 -43.67 -50.76 22.46
N GLY A 3 -42.33 -50.95 22.64
CA GLY A 3 -41.37 -49.82 22.84
C GLY A 3 -40.95 -49.21 21.52
N TRP A 4 -41.17 -47.91 21.36
CA TRP A 4 -40.68 -47.10 20.24
C TRP A 4 -39.30 -46.58 20.59
N PHE A 5 -38.26 -47.01 19.80
CA PHE A 5 -36.94 -46.41 19.85
C PHE A 5 -36.92 -45.20 18.91
N VAL A 6 -36.80 -44.00 19.48
CA VAL A 6 -36.54 -42.77 18.73
C VAL A 6 -35.02 -42.68 18.51
N ALA A 7 -34.57 -42.87 17.28
CA ALA A 7 -33.18 -42.62 16.89
C ALA A 7 -32.99 -41.12 16.66
N ILE A 8 -32.22 -40.46 17.52
CA ILE A 8 -31.80 -39.04 17.35
C ILE A 8 -30.60 -39.05 16.45
N LEU A 9 -30.79 -38.58 15.20
CA LEU A 9 -29.70 -38.32 14.24
C LEU A 9 -29.02 -37.00 14.63
N LEU A 10 -27.81 -37.08 15.17
CA LEU A 10 -26.93 -35.91 15.39
C LEU A 10 -26.36 -35.49 14.04
N VAL A 11 -26.89 -34.41 13.50
CA VAL A 11 -26.31 -33.76 12.30
C VAL A 11 -25.16 -32.86 12.77
N SER A 12 -23.92 -33.32 12.62
CA SER A 12 -22.72 -32.54 12.86
C SER A 12 -22.52 -31.57 11.70
N THR A 13 -22.80 -30.29 11.89
CA THR A 13 -22.46 -29.22 10.91
C THR A 13 -20.98 -28.97 10.96
N LEU A 14 -20.25 -29.43 9.95
CA LEU A 14 -18.86 -28.99 9.72
C LEU A 14 -18.88 -27.51 9.31
N SER A 15 -18.54 -26.60 10.22
CA SER A 15 -18.24 -25.22 9.89
C SER A 15 -16.89 -25.18 9.20
N ALA A 16 -16.85 -24.98 7.88
CA ALA A 16 -15.63 -24.68 7.16
C ALA A 16 -15.08 -23.32 7.63
N PRO A 17 -13.76 -23.17 7.88
CA PRO A 17 -13.18 -21.88 8.17
C PRO A 17 -13.40 -20.96 6.96
N ALA A 18 -14.10 -19.85 7.16
CA ALA A 18 -14.17 -18.78 6.18
C ALA A 18 -12.76 -18.16 6.10
N PHE A 19 -12.03 -18.44 5.03
CA PHE A 19 -10.84 -17.66 4.71
C PHE A 19 -11.32 -16.25 4.40
N ALA A 20 -10.96 -15.28 5.25
CA ALA A 20 -11.19 -13.89 4.95
C ALA A 20 -10.43 -13.55 3.64
N GLU A 21 -11.17 -13.05 2.66
CA GLU A 21 -10.58 -12.59 1.40
C GLU A 21 -9.55 -11.50 1.68
N ALA A 22 -8.42 -11.53 0.98
CA ALA A 22 -7.38 -10.51 1.17
C ALA A 22 -7.92 -9.13 0.76
N PRO A 23 -7.72 -8.08 1.56
CA PRO A 23 -8.23 -6.76 1.23
C PRO A 23 -7.63 -6.24 -0.08
N LYS A 24 -8.44 -5.59 -0.90
CA LYS A 24 -8.06 -4.97 -2.16
C LYS A 24 -7.31 -3.67 -1.90
N LEU A 25 -6.09 -3.58 -2.43
CA LEU A 25 -5.21 -2.44 -2.21
C LEU A 25 -4.88 -1.74 -3.53
N ALA A 26 -5.30 -0.48 -3.66
CA ALA A 26 -4.85 0.40 -4.73
C ALA A 26 -3.51 1.02 -4.33
N VAL A 27 -2.44 0.72 -5.07
CA VAL A 27 -1.09 1.25 -4.84
C VAL A 27 -0.80 2.30 -5.92
N PHE A 28 -0.90 3.56 -5.55
CA PHE A 28 -0.61 4.69 -6.44
C PHE A 28 0.89 4.87 -6.66
N ASP A 29 1.25 5.60 -7.71
CA ASP A 29 2.65 5.94 -7.96
C ASP A 29 3.20 6.86 -6.87
N LEU A 30 4.51 6.77 -6.65
CA LEU A 30 5.18 7.64 -5.68
C LEU A 30 5.33 9.04 -6.25
N GLU A 31 5.11 10.05 -5.42
CA GLU A 31 5.34 11.47 -5.74
C GLU A 31 6.72 11.90 -5.25
N LEU A 32 7.40 12.79 -5.99
CA LEU A 32 8.65 13.38 -5.55
C LEU A 32 8.44 14.81 -5.07
N ILE A 33 8.99 15.11 -3.91
CA ILE A 33 9.20 16.48 -3.41
C ILE A 33 10.70 16.70 -3.33
N ASP A 34 11.25 17.42 -4.31
CA ASP A 34 12.67 17.76 -4.35
C ASP A 34 12.88 19.20 -3.84
N THR A 35 13.59 19.32 -2.73
CA THR A 35 13.99 20.60 -2.13
C THR A 35 15.49 20.80 -2.15
N SER A 36 16.22 19.95 -2.88
CA SER A 36 17.67 20.06 -3.01
C SER A 36 18.07 21.30 -3.83
N VAL A 37 19.18 21.90 -3.45
CA VAL A 37 19.77 23.06 -4.16
C VAL A 37 20.99 22.67 -4.98
N GLU A 38 21.18 21.38 -5.22
CA GLU A 38 22.37 20.85 -5.88
C GLU A 38 22.29 21.02 -7.40
N GLY A 39 23.38 21.53 -7.99
CA GLY A 39 23.47 21.83 -9.42
C GLY A 39 23.48 20.61 -10.36
N ASP A 40 23.77 19.41 -9.85
CA ASP A 40 23.81 18.14 -10.60
C ASP A 40 22.55 17.30 -10.39
N ALA A 41 21.40 17.92 -10.54
CA ALA A 41 20.13 17.20 -10.47
C ALA A 41 20.04 16.19 -11.65
N PRO A 42 19.60 14.94 -11.41
CA PRO A 42 19.31 14.01 -12.50
C PRO A 42 18.24 14.60 -13.42
N SER A 43 18.25 14.17 -14.68
CA SER A 43 17.23 14.63 -15.62
C SER A 43 15.83 14.29 -15.11
N PRO A 44 14.80 15.11 -15.41
CA PRO A 44 13.42 14.80 -15.02
C PRO A 44 12.98 13.39 -15.47
N MET A 45 13.46 12.92 -16.62
CA MET A 45 13.17 11.59 -17.13
C MET A 45 13.79 10.49 -16.24
N ALA A 46 15.04 10.64 -15.82
CA ALA A 46 15.72 9.68 -14.95
C ALA A 46 15.03 9.58 -13.57
N VAL A 47 14.56 10.72 -13.05
CA VAL A 47 13.77 10.77 -11.82
C VAL A 47 12.45 10.03 -11.97
N GLN A 48 11.72 10.29 -13.05
CA GLN A 48 10.44 9.63 -13.32
C GLN A 48 10.59 8.11 -13.48
N GLU A 49 11.62 7.67 -14.21
CA GLU A 49 11.93 6.24 -14.33
C GLU A 49 12.22 5.58 -12.98
N ARG A 50 12.92 6.28 -12.08
CA ARG A 50 13.20 5.78 -10.73
C ARG A 50 11.93 5.67 -9.89
N LEU A 51 11.06 6.67 -9.93
CA LEU A 51 9.75 6.63 -9.26
C LEU A 51 8.90 5.47 -9.76
N MET A 52 8.83 5.26 -11.08
CA MET A 52 8.09 4.13 -11.66
C MET A 52 8.67 2.77 -11.22
N ARG A 53 10.01 2.62 -11.22
CA ARG A 53 10.66 1.38 -10.74
C ARG A 53 10.33 1.10 -9.27
N ALA A 54 10.44 2.11 -8.42
CA ALA A 54 10.14 1.99 -6.99
C ALA A 54 8.66 1.64 -6.73
N GLY A 55 7.73 2.29 -7.43
CA GLY A 55 6.31 1.96 -7.39
C GLY A 55 6.03 0.53 -7.88
N GLY A 56 6.68 0.10 -8.96
CA GLY A 56 6.58 -1.26 -9.47
C GLY A 56 7.13 -2.31 -8.49
N GLU A 57 8.23 -2.02 -7.81
CA GLU A 57 8.80 -2.87 -6.77
C GLU A 57 7.85 -2.99 -5.58
N LEU A 58 7.31 -1.88 -5.11
CA LEU A 58 6.32 -1.84 -4.03
C LEU A 58 5.11 -2.72 -4.33
N ARG A 59 4.52 -2.59 -5.52
CA ARG A 59 3.38 -3.43 -5.96
C ARG A 59 3.75 -4.92 -6.00
N ARG A 60 4.91 -5.27 -6.53
CA ARG A 60 5.36 -6.68 -6.60
C ARG A 60 5.55 -7.30 -5.23
N GLU A 61 6.26 -6.61 -4.33
CA GLU A 61 6.49 -7.12 -2.96
C GLU A 61 5.18 -7.32 -2.21
N LEU A 62 4.22 -6.40 -2.36
CA LEU A 62 2.91 -6.50 -1.72
C LEU A 62 2.07 -7.64 -2.31
N ALA A 63 2.06 -7.77 -3.63
CA ALA A 63 1.35 -8.87 -4.31
C ALA A 63 1.92 -10.24 -3.89
N GLN A 64 3.26 -10.38 -3.85
CA GLN A 64 3.92 -11.62 -3.46
C GLN A 64 3.69 -12.00 -2.00
N SER A 65 3.35 -11.05 -1.14
CA SER A 65 3.06 -11.31 0.26
C SER A 65 1.79 -12.13 0.50
N GLY A 66 0.86 -12.12 -0.46
CA GLY A 66 -0.47 -12.73 -0.34
C GLY A 66 -1.39 -12.06 0.70
N LYS A 67 -0.94 -10.97 1.35
CA LYS A 67 -1.76 -10.22 2.32
C LYS A 67 -2.75 -9.26 1.69
N TYR A 68 -2.51 -8.88 0.43
CA TYR A 68 -3.32 -7.92 -0.31
C TYR A 68 -3.58 -8.42 -1.72
N GLU A 69 -4.77 -8.14 -2.23
CA GLU A 69 -5.07 -8.19 -3.66
C GLU A 69 -4.75 -6.82 -4.26
N ILE A 70 -3.73 -6.74 -5.11
CA ILE A 70 -3.32 -5.46 -5.71
C ILE A 70 -4.24 -5.14 -6.89
N VAL A 71 -4.92 -4.00 -6.79
CA VAL A 71 -5.85 -3.52 -7.82
C VAL A 71 -5.08 -2.78 -8.91
N ASP A 72 -5.48 -3.01 -10.19
CA ASP A 72 -4.93 -2.26 -11.31
C ASP A 72 -5.39 -0.79 -11.26
N ILE A 73 -4.44 0.14 -11.24
CA ILE A 73 -4.70 1.59 -11.20
C ILE A 73 -4.81 2.23 -12.59
N ALA A 74 -4.60 1.47 -13.67
CA ALA A 74 -4.61 2.00 -15.04
C ALA A 74 -5.83 2.87 -15.37
N PRO A 75 -7.07 2.53 -14.93
CA PRO A 75 -8.26 3.36 -15.23
C PRO A 75 -8.21 4.78 -14.66
N VAL A 76 -7.45 5.01 -13.60
CA VAL A 76 -7.34 6.32 -12.92
C VAL A 76 -5.92 6.90 -12.96
N HIS A 77 -4.97 6.18 -13.59
CA HIS A 77 -3.54 6.51 -13.53
C HIS A 77 -3.24 7.96 -13.93
N VAL A 78 -3.77 8.43 -15.06
CA VAL A 78 -3.54 9.81 -15.54
C VAL A 78 -4.12 10.83 -14.55
N ALA A 79 -5.37 10.65 -14.13
CA ALA A 79 -6.01 11.57 -13.20
C ALA A 79 -5.33 11.58 -11.83
N ALA A 80 -4.84 10.43 -11.36
CA ALA A 80 -4.10 10.32 -10.12
C ALA A 80 -2.72 10.99 -10.23
N HIS A 81 -2.03 10.80 -11.36
CA HIS A 81 -0.72 11.41 -11.61
C HIS A 81 -0.80 12.95 -11.67
N ASP A 82 -1.83 13.49 -12.31
CA ASP A 82 -2.04 14.94 -12.43
C ASP A 82 -2.55 15.59 -11.13
N SER A 83 -2.93 14.77 -10.16
CA SER A 83 -3.38 15.22 -8.86
C SER A 83 -2.24 15.11 -7.84
N ASN A 84 -2.09 16.11 -6.96
CA ASN A 84 -1.23 15.95 -5.79
C ASN A 84 -2.01 15.13 -4.75
N LEU A 85 -1.79 13.80 -4.72
CA LEU A 85 -2.54 12.87 -3.88
C LEU A 85 -2.44 13.16 -2.38
N GLN A 86 -1.36 13.84 -1.97
CA GLN A 86 -1.14 14.21 -0.57
C GLN A 86 -1.85 15.51 -0.19
N ALA A 87 -2.13 16.39 -1.15
CA ALA A 87 -2.69 17.72 -0.90
C ALA A 87 -4.11 17.92 -1.43
N CYS A 88 -4.63 16.99 -2.22
CA CYS A 88 -5.94 17.12 -2.87
C CYS A 88 -7.16 16.85 -1.96
N GLY A 89 -6.94 16.62 -0.66
CA GLY A 89 -8.04 16.45 0.29
C GLY A 89 -8.85 15.17 0.13
N GLY A 90 -8.20 14.04 -0.21
CA GLY A 90 -8.81 12.71 -0.25
C GLY A 90 -9.14 12.22 -1.66
N CYS A 91 -8.50 12.74 -2.70
CA CYS A 91 -8.66 12.18 -4.05
C CYS A 91 -8.07 10.78 -4.19
N ASP A 92 -7.05 10.42 -3.41
CA ASP A 92 -6.53 9.07 -3.26
C ASP A 92 -7.64 8.08 -2.90
N VAL A 93 -8.46 8.41 -1.91
CA VAL A 93 -9.63 7.61 -1.50
C VAL A 93 -10.68 7.54 -2.60
N LYS A 94 -10.97 8.67 -3.28
CA LYS A 94 -11.94 8.71 -4.38
C LYS A 94 -11.52 7.83 -5.55
N PHE A 95 -10.24 7.89 -5.95
CA PHE A 95 -9.71 7.04 -7.00
C PHE A 95 -9.70 5.56 -6.61
N ALA A 96 -9.29 5.24 -5.38
CA ALA A 96 -9.34 3.88 -4.86
C ALA A 96 -10.77 3.32 -4.81
N GLN A 97 -11.76 4.16 -4.45
CA GLN A 97 -13.17 3.80 -4.46
C GLN A 97 -13.68 3.49 -5.88
N GLN A 98 -13.27 4.27 -6.88
CA GLN A 98 -13.61 4.01 -8.29
C GLN A 98 -13.07 2.66 -8.78
N LEU A 99 -11.94 2.21 -8.24
CA LEU A 99 -11.31 0.93 -8.53
C LEU A 99 -11.89 -0.23 -7.73
N GLY A 100 -12.80 0.02 -6.79
CA GLY A 100 -13.34 -1.00 -5.89
C GLY A 100 -12.33 -1.53 -4.88
N ALA A 101 -11.33 -0.71 -4.51
CA ALA A 101 -10.36 -1.06 -3.50
C ALA A 101 -10.87 -0.78 -2.08
N ASP A 102 -10.41 -1.59 -1.12
CA ASP A 102 -10.71 -1.42 0.31
C ASP A 102 -9.72 -0.44 0.97
N LEU A 103 -8.49 -0.40 0.43
CA LEU A 103 -7.38 0.39 0.93
C LEU A 103 -6.73 1.19 -0.20
N ALA A 104 -6.25 2.39 0.11
CA ALA A 104 -5.46 3.24 -0.76
C ALA A 104 -4.06 3.43 -0.17
N LEU A 105 -3.01 3.10 -0.93
CA LEU A 105 -1.62 3.34 -0.57
C LEU A 105 -1.06 4.44 -1.47
N THR A 106 -0.58 5.50 -0.85
CA THR A 106 0.15 6.60 -1.50
C THR A 106 1.54 6.73 -0.90
N GLY A 107 2.46 7.33 -1.62
CA GLY A 107 3.81 7.54 -1.12
C GLY A 107 4.48 8.80 -1.64
N ILE A 108 5.37 9.35 -0.82
CA ILE A 108 6.18 10.52 -1.13
C ILE A 108 7.65 10.15 -0.97
N VAL A 109 8.44 10.52 -1.97
CA VAL A 109 9.89 10.59 -1.84
C VAL A 109 10.26 12.05 -1.63
N ARG A 110 10.80 12.36 -0.46
CA ARG A 110 11.33 13.71 -0.18
C ARG A 110 12.84 13.69 -0.34
N LYS A 111 13.33 14.47 -1.29
CA LYS A 111 14.75 14.66 -1.51
C LYS A 111 15.20 15.99 -0.91
N ILE A 112 16.13 15.93 0.04
CA ILE A 112 16.75 17.10 0.69
C ILE A 112 18.11 17.38 0.06
N SER A 113 18.85 16.33 -0.28
CA SER A 113 20.10 16.37 -1.01
C SER A 113 20.37 15.01 -1.68
N ASN A 114 21.44 14.89 -2.49
CA ASN A 114 21.86 13.61 -3.07
C ASN A 114 22.28 12.57 -2.01
N LEU A 115 22.50 12.98 -0.76
CA LEU A 115 22.87 12.11 0.35
C LEU A 115 21.70 11.82 1.31
N ILE A 116 20.67 12.66 1.32
CA ILE A 116 19.59 12.58 2.31
C ILE A 116 18.26 12.59 1.58
N LEU A 117 17.58 11.46 1.62
CA LEU A 117 16.23 11.28 1.14
C LEU A 117 15.38 10.55 2.20
N ASN A 118 14.07 10.69 2.06
CA ASN A 118 13.10 9.96 2.88
C ASN A 118 11.98 9.45 1.99
N ILE A 119 11.57 8.18 2.17
CA ILE A 119 10.37 7.62 1.57
C ILE A 119 9.33 7.49 2.67
N SER A 120 8.18 8.10 2.48
CA SER A 120 7.01 7.97 3.37
C SER A 120 5.88 7.30 2.61
N LEU A 121 5.25 6.30 3.24
CA LEU A 121 4.06 5.60 2.73
C LEU A 121 2.88 5.85 3.67
N PHE A 122 1.71 5.98 3.09
CA PHE A 122 0.45 6.23 3.79
C PHE A 122 -0.60 5.25 3.29
N VAL A 123 -1.30 4.60 4.22
CA VAL A 123 -2.42 3.71 3.90
C VAL A 123 -3.70 4.29 4.49
N ARG A 124 -4.71 4.45 3.64
CA ARG A 124 -6.04 4.89 4.07
C ARG A 124 -7.06 3.78 3.86
N ASP A 125 -7.96 3.67 4.79
CA ASP A 125 -9.18 2.88 4.65
C ASP A 125 -10.16 3.63 3.73
N VAL A 126 -10.56 3.01 2.64
CA VAL A 126 -11.38 3.67 1.61
C VAL A 126 -12.78 4.00 2.10
N PRO A 127 -13.51 3.07 2.80
CA PRO A 127 -14.85 3.36 3.30
C PRO A 127 -14.92 4.54 4.26
N SER A 128 -13.94 4.70 5.15
CA SER A 128 -13.95 5.77 6.16
C SER A 128 -13.08 6.97 5.81
N GLY A 129 -12.19 6.86 4.81
CA GLY A 129 -11.19 7.88 4.45
C GLY A 129 -10.08 8.08 5.50
N ARG A 130 -10.07 7.26 6.57
CA ARG A 130 -9.12 7.42 7.69
C ARG A 130 -7.73 6.88 7.33
N LEU A 131 -6.71 7.58 7.78
CA LEU A 131 -5.35 7.07 7.76
C LEU A 131 -5.24 5.89 8.75
N VAL A 132 -4.91 4.71 8.26
CA VAL A 132 -4.77 3.48 9.07
C VAL A 132 -3.32 3.10 9.29
N ALA A 133 -2.40 3.54 8.42
CA ALA A 133 -0.97 3.35 8.61
C ALA A 133 -0.18 4.50 7.97
N ALA A 134 0.90 4.91 8.65
CA ALA A 134 1.90 5.81 8.11
C ALA A 134 3.29 5.30 8.52
N MET A 135 4.20 5.26 7.58
CA MET A 135 5.55 4.73 7.80
C MET A 135 6.56 5.47 6.94
N ASN A 136 7.80 5.51 7.39
CA ASN A 136 8.87 6.14 6.62
C ASN A 136 10.19 5.37 6.76
N ALA A 137 11.09 5.63 5.82
CA ALA A 137 12.47 5.18 5.85
C ALA A 137 13.39 6.28 5.30
N ASP A 138 14.47 6.53 6.02
CA ASP A 138 15.52 7.43 5.57
C ASP A 138 16.51 6.67 4.69
N LEU A 139 16.95 7.32 3.62
CA LEU A 139 17.95 6.80 2.69
C LEU A 139 19.22 7.63 2.78
N ARG A 140 20.34 6.93 2.66
CA ARG A 140 21.67 7.52 2.50
C ARG A 140 22.13 7.30 1.07
N GLY A 141 22.13 8.38 0.28
CA GLY A 141 22.48 8.35 -1.14
C GLY A 141 21.28 8.15 -2.08
N ASP A 142 21.28 8.87 -3.19
CA ASP A 142 20.25 8.84 -4.24
C ASP A 142 20.62 7.81 -5.31
N THR A 143 20.66 6.52 -4.93
CA THR A 143 20.96 5.39 -5.82
C THR A 143 19.80 4.43 -5.91
N ASP A 144 19.67 3.72 -7.04
CA ASP A 144 18.60 2.71 -7.22
C ASP A 144 18.63 1.65 -6.12
N GLU A 145 19.83 1.25 -5.68
CA GLU A 145 19.99 0.30 -4.60
C GLU A 145 19.48 0.83 -3.24
N SER A 146 19.73 2.10 -2.92
CA SER A 146 19.25 2.70 -1.66
C SER A 146 17.73 2.82 -1.66
N TRP A 147 17.11 3.14 -2.80
CA TRP A 147 15.67 3.18 -2.96
C TRP A 147 15.05 1.79 -2.79
N SER A 148 15.60 0.78 -3.48
CA SER A 148 15.11 -0.61 -3.38
C SER A 148 15.23 -1.13 -1.93
N ARG A 149 16.35 -0.88 -1.24
CA ARG A 149 16.49 -1.25 0.18
C ARG A 149 15.44 -0.60 1.07
N ALA A 150 15.12 0.68 0.83
CA ALA A 150 14.11 1.39 1.61
C ALA A 150 12.71 0.85 1.35
N ILE A 151 12.34 0.58 0.09
CA ILE A 151 11.05 -0.04 -0.26
C ILE A 151 10.93 -1.40 0.41
N ASN A 152 11.94 -2.27 0.27
CA ASN A 152 11.96 -3.59 0.90
C ASN A 152 11.82 -3.52 2.43
N TYR A 153 12.51 -2.56 3.06
CA TYR A 153 12.40 -2.34 4.51
C TYR A 153 10.98 -1.91 4.90
N LEU A 154 10.40 -0.94 4.18
CA LEU A 154 9.04 -0.44 4.45
C LEU A 154 8.00 -1.55 4.28
N VAL A 155 8.12 -2.35 3.23
CA VAL A 155 7.19 -3.47 3.00
C VAL A 155 7.35 -4.51 4.10
N ARG A 156 8.54 -5.08 4.27
CA ARG A 156 8.74 -6.28 5.11
C ARG A 156 8.68 -5.97 6.60
N ASN A 157 9.26 -4.85 7.04
CA ASN A 157 9.42 -4.56 8.46
C ASN A 157 8.36 -3.59 9.01
N ARG A 158 7.53 -3.02 8.13
CA ARG A 158 6.47 -2.11 8.52
C ARG A 158 5.11 -2.60 8.03
N LEU A 159 4.85 -2.54 6.74
CA LEU A 159 3.52 -2.80 6.19
C LEU A 159 3.06 -4.26 6.39
N LEU A 160 3.98 -5.23 6.21
CA LEU A 160 3.71 -6.65 6.41
C LEU A 160 4.00 -7.15 7.84
N ALA A 161 4.56 -6.30 8.69
CA ALA A 161 4.83 -6.65 10.08
C ALA A 161 3.52 -6.98 10.82
N PRO A 162 3.53 -7.95 11.74
CA PRO A 162 2.35 -8.29 12.53
C PRO A 162 1.81 -7.05 13.25
N ASN A 163 0.50 -6.81 13.12
CA ASN A 163 -0.22 -5.70 13.76
C ASN A 163 0.18 -4.28 13.32
N TYR A 164 1.03 -4.12 12.30
CA TYR A 164 1.30 -2.79 11.75
C TYR A 164 0.14 -2.37 10.85
N GLY A 165 -0.44 -1.21 11.13
CA GLY A 165 -1.58 -0.68 10.36
C GLY A 165 -2.92 -1.37 10.61
N VAL A 166 -3.01 -2.31 11.56
CA VAL A 166 -4.29 -2.88 11.98
C VAL A 166 -4.93 -1.93 12.99
N PRO A 167 -6.18 -1.46 12.78
CA PRO A 167 -6.88 -0.67 13.76
C PRO A 167 -6.96 -1.46 15.08
N GLN A 168 -6.45 -0.88 16.18
CA GLN A 168 -6.61 -1.51 17.49
C GLN A 168 -8.08 -1.46 17.90
N PRO A 169 -8.65 -2.55 18.40
CA PRO A 169 -10.01 -2.52 18.96
C PRO A 169 -10.06 -1.50 20.10
N LYS A 170 -11.09 -0.65 20.08
CA LYS A 170 -11.35 0.31 21.18
C LYS A 170 -11.85 -0.42 22.41
#